data_d1d5583eb56fb067acb6c31757a2e4fd
#
_entry.id   d1d5583eb56fb067acb6c31757a2e4fd
#
_cell.length_a   1.000
_cell.length_b   1.000
_cell.length_c   1.000
_cell.angle_alpha   90.00
_cell.angle_beta   90.00
_cell.angle_gamma   90.00
#
_symmetry.space_group_name_H-M   'P 1'
#
loop_
_entity.id
_entity.type
_entity.pdbx_description
1 polymer ?
#
loop_
_entity_poly.entity_id
_entity_poly.type
_entity_poly.pdbx_seq_one_letter_code
_entity_poly.pdbx_strand_id
1 'polypeptide(L)'
;MGLKYLELLKNQINVRSSVDNFDLYCLLQGISSKEKVKLLNPEKSIIEKSEFQHKYNMFLNFTRLKNDCDCNEDTNVYFPIQKWFELLVEKRKIRINASLLWKNMKPSLDILLEKSIKIAKQYYESIKLKDTSFVEWMLDSGYRELLLEYPVLLDQISNILVEFIDLIEECVQKLELHKEDIYRKFGINVDDTITDIKCDVSDRHFCGKCVVIVSFQSKKIVYKPRNMSVDFFWMKVANWISDIDNQIEVRAANVLVGNDYGFVEWIEADLNLCKEEIEKYIYRCGNLLGVVSLLGGSDFHYENVICSGATPILIDVETLILPSVKQIYANDHNSLQLDVYMRTQFMRTLLLPKWIGNSPENAIDIGGFSAVHNNGINLPKDFEGRIVEFGELPELFIKGYKDVLKTILEHKAEYLELIEDVKSINFRYILRNTRVYYNLLRYFSNPIYLKNNNIFSCVTSRIFTPYLLIGNEEVTREMWPVGQVEYDEIKKFHIPIFSVNGNSTDLMGPDGKIVLKNYFYISPYNYVSETIELLDDQLIDIQIRYLLDVINVHNVQKKNSYNWQISYFDIKRKWMSINNKSSLFEYCNNLLARACLKNKNCTKRMFYFPFS
;
A
#
# COMPACT_ATOMS: atom_id res chain seq x y z
N MET A 1 -5.75 33.00 -22.16
CA MET A 1 -5.83 31.74 -21.35
C MET A 1 -4.61 30.87 -21.51
N GLY A 2 -4.02 30.68 -22.69
CA GLY A 2 -2.89 29.82 -22.95
C GLY A 2 -1.61 30.14 -22.19
N LEU A 3 -1.23 31.41 -22.10
CA LEU A 3 -0.07 31.86 -21.31
C LEU A 3 -0.19 31.46 -19.84
N LYS A 4 -1.39 31.57 -19.24
CA LYS A 4 -1.64 31.17 -17.84
C LYS A 4 -1.50 29.64 -17.64
N TYR A 5 -1.83 28.84 -18.66
CA TYR A 5 -1.69 27.38 -18.59
C TYR A 5 -0.22 26.95 -18.61
N LEU A 6 0.58 27.50 -19.52
CA LEU A 6 2.00 27.20 -19.60
C LEU A 6 2.74 27.69 -18.35
N GLU A 7 2.38 28.85 -17.84
CA GLU A 7 2.92 29.41 -16.61
C GLU A 7 2.54 28.54 -15.40
N LEU A 8 1.31 28.02 -15.36
CA LEU A 8 0.88 27.08 -14.34
C LEU A 8 1.70 25.77 -14.41
N LEU A 9 1.87 25.21 -15.60
CA LEU A 9 2.68 24.01 -15.83
C LEU A 9 4.15 24.23 -15.40
N LYS A 10 4.75 25.33 -15.83
CA LYS A 10 6.11 25.72 -15.45
C LYS A 10 6.24 25.85 -13.94
N ASN A 11 5.28 26.49 -13.29
CA ASN A 11 5.26 26.65 -11.83
C ASN A 11 5.08 25.31 -11.09
N GLN A 12 4.29 24.38 -11.64
CA GLN A 12 4.14 23.04 -11.05
C GLN A 12 5.43 22.21 -11.14
N ILE A 13 6.17 22.34 -12.23
CA ILE A 13 7.43 21.61 -12.47
C ILE A 13 8.59 22.23 -11.66
N ASN A 14 8.63 23.57 -11.55
CA ASN A 14 9.76 24.30 -10.93
C ASN A 14 9.56 24.64 -9.45
N VAL A 15 8.49 24.17 -8.80
CA VAL A 15 8.07 24.56 -7.42
C VAL A 15 9.17 24.52 -6.35
N ARG A 16 10.21 23.71 -6.52
CA ARG A 16 11.28 23.54 -5.52
C ARG A 16 12.68 23.61 -6.11
N SER A 17 12.84 24.01 -7.36
CA SER A 17 14.12 24.03 -8.06
C SER A 17 14.52 25.47 -8.36
N SER A 18 15.80 25.81 -8.11
CA SER A 18 16.42 27.03 -8.61
C SER A 18 16.79 26.95 -10.09
N VAL A 19 16.72 25.73 -10.68
CA VAL A 19 17.00 25.44 -12.07
C VAL A 19 15.67 25.31 -12.82
N ASP A 20 15.61 25.84 -14.04
CA ASP A 20 14.46 25.67 -14.91
C ASP A 20 14.41 24.25 -15.49
N ASN A 21 13.72 23.33 -14.81
CA ASN A 21 13.55 21.95 -15.24
C ASN A 21 12.44 21.79 -16.29
N PHE A 22 11.75 22.87 -16.67
CA PHE A 22 10.62 22.81 -17.57
C PHE A 22 11.02 22.34 -18.99
N ASP A 23 12.18 22.76 -19.46
CA ASP A 23 12.67 22.32 -20.77
C ASP A 23 13.02 20.84 -20.80
N LEU A 24 13.64 20.32 -19.73
CA LEU A 24 13.90 18.89 -19.58
C LEU A 24 12.58 18.09 -19.52
N TYR A 25 11.60 18.57 -18.75
CA TYR A 25 10.25 17.99 -18.71
C TYR A 25 9.63 17.91 -20.12
N CYS A 26 9.62 19.02 -20.86
CA CYS A 26 9.04 19.04 -22.20
C CYS A 26 9.75 18.07 -23.15
N LEU A 27 11.08 17.97 -23.06
CA LEU A 27 11.88 17.06 -23.88
C LEU A 27 11.54 15.60 -23.58
N LEU A 28 11.47 15.24 -22.30
CA LEU A 28 11.16 13.87 -21.86
C LEU A 28 9.73 13.45 -22.14
N GLN A 29 8.80 14.41 -22.17
CA GLN A 29 7.40 14.19 -22.58
C GLN A 29 7.20 14.21 -24.09
N GLY A 30 8.25 14.38 -24.88
CA GLY A 30 8.16 14.47 -26.33
C GLY A 30 7.42 15.72 -26.82
N ILE A 31 7.29 16.76 -25.98
CA ILE A 31 6.59 18.00 -26.32
C ILE A 31 7.50 18.85 -27.23
N SER A 32 7.16 18.89 -28.52
CA SER A 32 7.90 19.70 -29.48
C SER A 32 7.72 21.20 -29.25
N SER A 33 8.64 22.02 -29.79
CA SER A 33 8.53 23.48 -29.73
C SER A 33 7.23 24.01 -30.37
N LYS A 34 6.70 23.32 -31.39
CA LYS A 34 5.40 23.64 -32.00
C LYS A 34 4.22 23.30 -31.08
N GLU A 35 4.33 22.22 -30.32
CA GLU A 35 3.33 21.81 -29.34
C GLU A 35 3.37 22.67 -28.09
N LYS A 36 4.55 23.15 -27.66
CA LYS A 36 4.65 24.19 -26.64
C LYS A 36 3.80 25.42 -27.01
N VAL A 37 3.85 25.84 -28.28
CA VAL A 37 3.04 26.96 -28.78
C VAL A 37 1.54 26.61 -28.85
N LYS A 38 1.19 25.35 -29.17
CA LYS A 38 -0.21 24.88 -29.14
C LYS A 38 -0.76 24.75 -27.70
N LEU A 39 0.08 24.36 -26.74
CA LEU A 39 -0.26 24.39 -25.32
C LEU A 39 -0.52 25.82 -24.81
N LEU A 40 0.10 26.83 -25.44
CA LEU A 40 -0.15 28.26 -25.20
C LEU A 40 -1.51 28.73 -25.69
N ASN A 41 -2.08 28.06 -26.70
CA ASN A 41 -3.39 28.36 -27.27
C ASN A 41 -4.33 27.18 -27.05
N PRO A 42 -5.09 27.12 -25.96
CA PRO A 42 -6.08 26.09 -25.72
C PRO A 42 -7.33 26.34 -26.60
N GLU A 43 -7.17 26.48 -27.91
CA GLU A 43 -8.27 26.30 -28.80
C GLU A 43 -8.64 24.83 -28.82
N LYS A 44 -9.70 24.51 -28.08
CA LYS A 44 -10.45 23.27 -28.16
C LYS A 44 -9.59 22.01 -27.87
N SER A 45 -9.34 21.73 -26.59
CA SER A 45 -9.32 20.34 -26.19
C SER A 45 -10.70 19.78 -26.53
N ILE A 46 -10.77 19.14 -27.65
CA ILE A 46 -11.91 18.33 -28.03
C ILE A 46 -11.82 17.11 -27.09
N ILE A 47 -12.47 17.20 -25.91
CA ILE A 47 -13.17 16.01 -25.43
C ILE A 47 -13.91 15.58 -26.68
N GLU A 48 -13.78 14.32 -27.12
CA GLU A 48 -14.58 13.88 -28.25
C GLU A 48 -16.01 14.27 -27.92
N LYS A 49 -16.50 15.35 -28.52
CA LYS A 49 -17.72 16.01 -28.11
C LYS A 49 -18.90 15.07 -28.07
N SER A 50 -18.82 13.99 -28.86
CA SER A 50 -19.83 12.94 -28.94
C SER A 50 -19.87 12.05 -27.67
N GLU A 51 -18.76 11.63 -27.12
CA GLU A 51 -18.72 10.73 -25.95
C GLU A 51 -19.12 11.48 -24.66
N PHE A 52 -18.54 12.66 -24.42
CA PHE A 52 -18.96 13.50 -23.30
C PHE A 52 -20.45 13.83 -23.38
N GLN A 53 -20.95 14.26 -24.57
CA GLN A 53 -22.34 14.62 -24.76
C GLN A 53 -23.27 13.44 -24.51
N HIS A 54 -22.86 12.22 -24.89
CA HIS A 54 -23.62 11.00 -24.62
C HIS A 54 -23.71 10.73 -23.11
N LYS A 55 -22.57 10.68 -22.41
CA LYS A 55 -22.50 10.49 -20.94
C LYS A 55 -23.30 11.57 -20.21
N TYR A 56 -23.15 12.82 -20.62
CA TYR A 56 -23.83 13.97 -20.03
C TYR A 56 -25.35 13.89 -20.19
N ASN A 57 -25.84 13.61 -21.40
CA ASN A 57 -27.27 13.46 -21.64
C ASN A 57 -27.87 12.27 -20.88
N MET A 58 -27.13 11.16 -20.83
CA MET A 58 -27.52 10.00 -20.05
C MET A 58 -27.61 10.34 -18.55
N PHE A 59 -26.64 11.03 -18.00
CA PHE A 59 -26.64 11.46 -16.61
C PHE A 59 -27.84 12.40 -16.30
N LEU A 60 -28.13 13.38 -17.17
CA LEU A 60 -29.26 14.29 -17.00
C LEU A 60 -30.63 13.59 -17.02
N ASN A 61 -30.74 12.41 -17.66
CA ASN A 61 -31.97 11.63 -17.56
C ASN A 61 -32.23 11.11 -16.14
N PHE A 62 -31.19 10.80 -15.39
CA PHE A 62 -31.32 10.37 -13.98
C PHE A 62 -31.71 11.53 -13.06
N THR A 63 -31.29 12.78 -13.33
CA THR A 63 -31.75 13.93 -12.53
C THR A 63 -33.24 14.19 -12.68
N ARG A 64 -33.84 13.81 -13.83
CA ARG A 64 -35.28 13.94 -14.07
C ARG A 64 -36.17 12.99 -13.27
N LEU A 65 -35.55 11.92 -12.67
CA LEU A 65 -36.27 10.99 -11.80
C LEU A 65 -36.42 11.52 -10.36
N LYS A 66 -36.38 12.83 -10.18
CA LYS A 66 -36.40 13.49 -8.86
C LYS A 66 -37.62 13.16 -8.00
N ASN A 67 -38.77 12.79 -8.60
CA ASN A 67 -39.97 12.40 -7.87
C ASN A 67 -39.77 11.15 -7.01
N ASP A 68 -38.74 10.34 -7.29
CA ASP A 68 -38.37 9.13 -6.53
C ASP A 68 -37.32 9.43 -5.45
N CYS A 69 -36.96 10.72 -5.29
CA CYS A 69 -35.92 11.15 -4.35
C CYS A 69 -36.52 11.92 -3.16
N ASP A 70 -36.14 11.58 -1.95
CA ASP A 70 -36.39 12.43 -0.77
C ASP A 70 -35.41 13.59 -0.77
N CYS A 71 -35.83 14.75 -1.28
CA CYS A 71 -35.00 15.94 -1.42
C CYS A 71 -34.72 16.68 -0.09
N ASN A 72 -35.25 16.21 1.05
CA ASN A 72 -35.03 16.84 2.34
C ASN A 72 -33.71 16.42 3.01
N GLU A 73 -33.11 15.31 2.55
CA GLU A 73 -31.84 14.82 3.07
C GLU A 73 -30.67 15.21 2.16
N ASP A 74 -29.70 15.97 2.66
CA ASP A 74 -28.48 16.36 1.93
C ASP A 74 -27.71 15.16 1.38
N THR A 75 -27.83 13.99 2.00
CA THR A 75 -27.20 12.73 1.57
C THR A 75 -27.70 12.26 0.20
N ASN A 76 -28.91 12.64 -0.17
CA ASN A 76 -29.56 12.28 -1.43
C ASN A 76 -29.04 13.06 -2.65
N VAL A 77 -28.05 13.94 -2.46
CA VAL A 77 -27.33 14.58 -3.57
C VAL A 77 -26.72 13.57 -4.54
N TYR A 78 -26.39 12.35 -4.10
CA TYR A 78 -25.85 11.28 -4.95
C TYR A 78 -26.91 10.53 -5.77
N PHE A 79 -28.18 10.82 -5.59
CA PHE A 79 -29.29 10.08 -6.22
C PHE A 79 -29.12 9.83 -7.73
N PRO A 80 -28.74 10.79 -8.59
CA PRO A 80 -28.58 10.53 -10.03
C PRO A 80 -27.43 9.56 -10.32
N ILE A 81 -26.35 9.63 -9.55
CA ILE A 81 -25.18 8.76 -9.69
C ILE A 81 -25.56 7.34 -9.25
N GLN A 82 -26.33 7.23 -8.16
CA GLN A 82 -26.84 5.95 -7.67
C GLN A 82 -27.77 5.30 -8.70
N LYS A 83 -28.68 6.06 -9.32
CA LYS A 83 -29.55 5.54 -10.38
C LYS A 83 -28.78 5.09 -11.62
N TRP A 84 -27.75 5.83 -11.98
CA TRP A 84 -26.85 5.39 -13.04
C TRP A 84 -26.16 4.08 -12.69
N PHE A 85 -25.64 3.96 -11.48
CA PHE A 85 -25.02 2.75 -10.97
C PHE A 85 -26.00 1.56 -10.98
N GLU A 86 -27.22 1.73 -10.45
CA GLU A 86 -28.28 0.70 -10.44
C GLU A 86 -28.56 0.18 -11.85
N LEU A 87 -28.69 1.07 -12.85
CA LEU A 87 -28.86 0.69 -14.25
C LEU A 87 -27.68 -0.13 -14.80
N LEU A 88 -26.45 0.23 -14.43
CA LEU A 88 -25.26 -0.52 -14.86
C LEU A 88 -25.24 -1.93 -14.25
N VAL A 89 -25.56 -2.06 -12.96
CA VAL A 89 -25.70 -3.36 -12.26
C VAL A 89 -26.75 -4.24 -12.94
N GLU A 90 -27.91 -3.65 -13.28
CA GLU A 90 -28.99 -4.36 -13.98
C GLU A 90 -28.57 -4.83 -15.37
N LYS A 91 -27.94 -3.97 -16.17
CA LYS A 91 -27.44 -4.31 -17.51
C LYS A 91 -26.42 -5.46 -17.50
N ARG A 92 -25.56 -5.54 -16.47
CA ARG A 92 -24.57 -6.61 -16.28
C ARG A 92 -25.19 -7.86 -15.66
N LYS A 93 -26.46 -7.83 -15.24
CA LYS A 93 -27.19 -8.95 -14.60
C LYS A 93 -26.47 -9.50 -13.36
N ILE A 94 -25.85 -8.62 -12.59
CA ILE A 94 -25.15 -9.01 -11.36
C ILE A 94 -26.18 -9.42 -10.32
N ARG A 95 -26.07 -10.64 -9.80
CA ARG A 95 -27.02 -11.23 -8.82
C ARG A 95 -26.75 -10.80 -7.39
N ILE A 96 -26.40 -9.52 -7.17
CA ILE A 96 -26.17 -8.93 -5.86
C ILE A 96 -27.05 -7.68 -5.76
N ASN A 97 -27.56 -7.41 -4.58
CA ASN A 97 -28.40 -6.25 -4.33
C ASN A 97 -27.63 -4.95 -4.65
N ALA A 98 -28.16 -4.13 -5.55
CA ALA A 98 -27.53 -2.88 -6.00
C ALA A 98 -27.30 -1.89 -4.85
N SER A 99 -28.19 -1.83 -3.85
CA SER A 99 -28.03 -0.96 -2.68
C SER A 99 -26.84 -1.37 -1.81
N LEU A 100 -26.59 -2.68 -1.70
CA LEU A 100 -25.43 -3.21 -0.99
C LEU A 100 -24.12 -2.84 -1.72
N LEU A 101 -24.10 -2.97 -3.04
CA LEU A 101 -22.96 -2.58 -3.88
C LEU A 101 -22.73 -1.07 -3.84
N TRP A 102 -23.80 -0.27 -3.88
CA TRP A 102 -23.73 1.18 -3.77
C TRP A 102 -23.05 1.64 -2.48
N LYS A 103 -23.41 1.06 -1.35
CA LYS A 103 -22.81 1.36 -0.05
C LYS A 103 -21.29 1.20 -0.06
N ASN A 104 -20.79 0.21 -0.79
CA ASN A 104 -19.36 -0.10 -0.89
C ASN A 104 -18.62 0.74 -1.93
N MET A 105 -19.32 1.20 -2.97
CA MET A 105 -18.72 2.02 -4.03
C MET A 105 -18.68 3.51 -3.64
N LYS A 106 -19.64 3.98 -2.85
CA LYS A 106 -19.79 5.40 -2.46
C LYS A 106 -18.53 6.04 -1.88
N PRO A 107 -17.74 5.39 -0.97
CA PRO A 107 -16.50 5.97 -0.44
C PRO A 107 -15.48 6.37 -1.51
N SER A 108 -15.36 5.59 -2.59
CA SER A 108 -14.49 5.93 -3.73
C SER A 108 -14.95 7.19 -4.46
N LEU A 109 -16.26 7.42 -4.55
CA LEU A 109 -16.83 8.65 -5.12
C LEU A 109 -16.67 9.85 -4.19
N ASP A 110 -16.73 9.64 -2.88
CA ASP A 110 -16.62 10.72 -1.89
C ASP A 110 -15.27 11.45 -2.03
N ILE A 111 -14.17 10.72 -2.27
CA ILE A 111 -12.85 11.32 -2.52
C ILE A 111 -12.89 12.31 -3.70
N LEU A 112 -13.61 11.97 -4.74
CA LEU A 112 -13.73 12.78 -5.95
C LEU A 112 -14.72 13.94 -5.78
N LEU A 113 -15.89 13.69 -5.16
CA LEU A 113 -17.05 14.57 -5.19
C LEU A 113 -17.14 15.53 -4.00
N GLU A 114 -16.55 15.21 -2.84
CA GLU A 114 -16.67 15.99 -1.61
C GLU A 114 -16.47 17.50 -1.84
N LYS A 115 -15.40 17.88 -2.53
CA LYS A 115 -15.08 19.29 -2.77
C LYS A 115 -16.00 19.93 -3.80
N SER A 116 -16.40 19.18 -4.83
CA SER A 116 -17.30 19.67 -5.87
C SER A 116 -18.69 19.95 -5.31
N ILE A 117 -19.22 19.04 -4.50
CA ILE A 117 -20.50 19.20 -3.82
C ILE A 117 -20.46 20.36 -2.82
N LYS A 118 -19.35 20.51 -2.08
CA LYS A 118 -19.17 21.64 -1.16
C LYS A 118 -19.19 22.98 -1.87
N ILE A 119 -18.54 23.11 -3.01
CA ILE A 119 -18.57 24.34 -3.83
C ILE A 119 -19.97 24.59 -4.37
N ALA A 120 -20.65 23.55 -4.88
CA ALA A 120 -22.04 23.66 -5.33
C ALA A 120 -22.97 24.12 -4.19
N LYS A 121 -22.78 23.59 -2.95
CA LYS A 121 -23.57 24.02 -1.79
C LYS A 121 -23.31 25.47 -1.41
N GLN A 122 -22.07 25.95 -1.43
CA GLN A 122 -21.73 27.35 -1.19
C GLN A 122 -22.36 28.28 -2.26
N TYR A 123 -22.35 27.86 -3.53
CA TYR A 123 -23.02 28.63 -4.60
C TYR A 123 -24.54 28.68 -4.39
N TYR A 124 -25.19 27.52 -4.10
CA TYR A 124 -26.61 27.47 -3.77
C TYR A 124 -26.97 28.42 -2.61
N GLU A 125 -26.21 28.42 -1.53
CA GLU A 125 -26.42 29.32 -0.39
C GLU A 125 -26.28 30.81 -0.78
N SER A 126 -25.41 31.12 -1.76
CA SER A 126 -25.19 32.48 -2.23
C SER A 126 -26.36 33.05 -3.07
N ILE A 127 -27.04 32.18 -3.82
CA ILE A 127 -28.17 32.58 -4.68
C ILE A 127 -29.50 32.73 -3.91
N LYS A 128 -29.52 32.35 -2.60
CA LYS A 128 -30.67 32.56 -1.71
C LYS A 128 -32.01 32.10 -2.26
N LEU A 129 -32.07 30.93 -2.87
CA LEU A 129 -33.33 30.34 -3.31
C LEU A 129 -34.24 30.10 -2.10
N LYS A 130 -35.44 30.68 -2.13
CA LYS A 130 -36.47 30.41 -1.14
C LYS A 130 -37.27 29.20 -1.62
N ASP A 131 -37.66 28.34 -0.69
CA ASP A 131 -38.58 27.21 -0.93
C ASP A 131 -38.04 26.05 -1.79
N THR A 132 -36.73 25.96 -2.05
CA THR A 132 -36.10 24.84 -2.76
C THR A 132 -34.95 24.29 -1.91
N SER A 133 -34.89 23.00 -1.65
CA SER A 133 -33.79 22.39 -0.95
C SER A 133 -32.51 22.34 -1.82
N PHE A 134 -31.35 22.15 -1.19
CA PHE A 134 -30.09 22.00 -1.92
C PHE A 134 -30.12 20.81 -2.89
N VAL A 135 -30.67 19.67 -2.45
CA VAL A 135 -30.75 18.47 -3.29
C VAL A 135 -31.69 18.71 -4.47
N GLU A 136 -32.87 19.34 -4.24
CA GLU A 136 -33.79 19.66 -5.31
C GLU A 136 -33.17 20.60 -6.34
N TRP A 137 -32.45 21.63 -5.90
CA TRP A 137 -31.71 22.52 -6.80
C TRP A 137 -30.62 21.76 -7.56
N MET A 138 -29.88 20.88 -6.92
CA MET A 138 -28.87 20.05 -7.59
C MET A 138 -29.49 19.19 -8.69
N LEU A 139 -30.67 18.60 -8.46
CA LEU A 139 -31.36 17.76 -9.43
C LEU A 139 -31.95 18.59 -10.59
N ASP A 140 -32.44 19.79 -10.33
CA ASP A 140 -33.03 20.64 -11.36
C ASP A 140 -31.99 21.34 -12.25
N SER A 141 -30.95 21.91 -11.68
CA SER A 141 -29.97 22.71 -12.41
C SER A 141 -28.54 22.54 -11.96
N GLY A 142 -28.30 22.28 -10.66
CA GLY A 142 -26.98 22.27 -10.09
C GLY A 142 -26.02 21.27 -10.74
N TYR A 143 -26.43 20.03 -10.98
CA TYR A 143 -25.62 19.06 -11.70
C TYR A 143 -25.36 19.46 -13.16
N ARG A 144 -26.32 20.06 -13.80
CA ARG A 144 -26.15 20.53 -15.18
C ARG A 144 -25.03 21.57 -15.27
N GLU A 145 -25.04 22.53 -14.37
CA GLU A 145 -24.03 23.58 -14.32
C GLU A 145 -22.67 23.01 -13.89
N LEU A 146 -22.65 22.17 -12.85
CA LEU A 146 -21.45 21.56 -12.29
C LEU A 146 -20.68 20.74 -13.35
N LEU A 147 -21.37 19.86 -14.08
CA LEU A 147 -20.73 18.98 -15.06
C LEU A 147 -20.32 19.67 -16.35
N LEU A 148 -21.00 20.77 -16.72
CA LEU A 148 -20.57 21.62 -17.84
C LEU A 148 -19.32 22.43 -17.47
N GLU A 149 -19.22 22.88 -16.23
CA GLU A 149 -18.06 23.63 -15.76
C GLU A 149 -16.86 22.70 -15.48
N TYR A 150 -17.12 21.48 -15.03
CA TYR A 150 -16.11 20.47 -14.65
C TYR A 150 -16.29 19.14 -15.42
N PRO A 151 -16.11 19.13 -16.75
CA PRO A 151 -16.39 17.93 -17.56
C PRO A 151 -15.52 16.71 -17.21
N VAL A 152 -14.29 16.92 -16.73
CA VAL A 152 -13.41 15.82 -16.26
C VAL A 152 -14.02 15.07 -15.08
N LEU A 153 -14.84 15.75 -14.27
CA LEU A 153 -15.54 15.13 -13.14
C LEU A 153 -16.48 14.01 -13.61
N LEU A 154 -17.24 14.25 -14.69
CA LEU A 154 -18.17 13.26 -15.24
C LEU A 154 -17.42 12.03 -15.77
N ASP A 155 -16.29 12.23 -16.46
CA ASP A 155 -15.47 11.13 -16.95
C ASP A 155 -14.91 10.28 -15.79
N GLN A 156 -14.43 10.92 -14.72
CA GLN A 156 -13.93 10.21 -13.54
C GLN A 156 -15.04 9.45 -12.79
N ILE A 157 -16.23 10.05 -12.64
CA ILE A 157 -17.40 9.35 -12.08
C ILE A 157 -17.70 8.10 -12.91
N SER A 158 -17.82 8.25 -14.23
CA SER A 158 -18.09 7.12 -15.13
C SER A 158 -17.08 6.00 -15.00
N ASN A 159 -15.79 6.34 -14.96
CA ASN A 159 -14.71 5.36 -14.83
C ASN A 159 -14.79 4.60 -13.50
N ILE A 160 -14.99 5.31 -12.38
CA ILE A 160 -15.13 4.68 -11.06
C ILE A 160 -16.31 3.70 -11.04
N LEU A 161 -17.47 4.07 -11.62
CA LEU A 161 -18.65 3.22 -11.66
C LEU A 161 -18.39 1.94 -12.48
N VAL A 162 -17.83 2.10 -13.68
CA VAL A 162 -17.60 0.98 -14.60
C VAL A 162 -16.57 0.01 -14.02
N GLU A 163 -15.42 0.51 -13.56
CA GLU A 163 -14.36 -0.32 -12.99
C GLU A 163 -14.82 -1.09 -11.75
N PHE A 164 -15.63 -0.44 -10.90
CA PHE A 164 -16.19 -1.13 -9.73
C PHE A 164 -17.12 -2.28 -10.14
N ILE A 165 -17.98 -2.04 -11.12
CA ILE A 165 -18.91 -3.05 -11.62
C ILE A 165 -18.15 -4.19 -12.32
N ASP A 166 -17.13 -3.89 -13.11
CA ASP A 166 -16.30 -4.89 -13.77
C ASP A 166 -15.59 -5.79 -12.73
N LEU A 167 -15.08 -5.19 -11.64
CA LEU A 167 -14.48 -5.94 -10.53
C LEU A 167 -15.47 -6.88 -9.85
N ILE A 168 -16.70 -6.41 -9.57
CA ILE A 168 -17.75 -7.24 -8.93
C ILE A 168 -18.22 -8.34 -9.86
N GLU A 169 -18.41 -8.04 -11.14
CA GLU A 169 -18.77 -9.03 -12.16
C GLU A 169 -17.70 -10.12 -12.26
N GLU A 170 -16.41 -9.73 -12.32
CA GLU A 170 -15.28 -10.65 -12.31
C GLU A 170 -15.31 -11.54 -11.05
N CYS A 171 -15.46 -10.95 -9.86
CA CYS A 171 -15.51 -11.67 -8.59
C CYS A 171 -16.62 -12.73 -8.59
N VAL A 172 -17.85 -12.36 -8.98
CA VAL A 172 -18.99 -13.27 -9.01
C VAL A 172 -18.79 -14.41 -10.01
N GLN A 173 -18.27 -14.11 -11.21
CA GLN A 173 -17.96 -15.13 -12.22
C GLN A 173 -16.90 -16.12 -11.72
N LYS A 174 -15.87 -15.63 -10.99
CA LYS A 174 -14.81 -16.48 -10.42
C LYS A 174 -15.30 -17.32 -9.24
N LEU A 175 -16.18 -16.78 -8.40
CA LEU A 175 -16.85 -17.56 -7.35
C LEU A 175 -17.62 -18.74 -7.94
N GLU A 176 -18.41 -18.51 -8.98
CA GLU A 176 -19.19 -19.57 -9.64
C GLU A 176 -18.28 -20.60 -10.33
N LEU A 177 -17.21 -20.13 -10.99
CA LEU A 177 -16.24 -21.00 -11.66
C LEU A 177 -15.57 -22.00 -10.69
N HIS A 178 -15.28 -21.57 -9.48
CA HIS A 178 -14.53 -22.34 -8.48
C HIS A 178 -15.39 -22.84 -7.31
N LYS A 179 -16.71 -22.87 -7.44
CA LYS A 179 -17.61 -23.18 -6.32
C LYS A 179 -17.31 -24.50 -5.61
N GLU A 180 -16.94 -25.54 -6.34
CA GLU A 180 -16.61 -26.85 -5.76
C GLU A 180 -15.26 -26.82 -5.01
N ASP A 181 -14.26 -26.13 -5.54
CA ASP A 181 -12.96 -25.97 -4.89
C ASP A 181 -13.06 -25.10 -3.64
N ILE A 182 -13.89 -24.05 -3.70
CA ILE A 182 -14.20 -23.17 -2.57
C ILE A 182 -14.90 -23.97 -1.48
N TYR A 183 -15.88 -24.81 -1.84
CA TYR A 183 -16.55 -25.66 -0.87
C TYR A 183 -15.59 -26.65 -0.22
N ARG A 184 -14.77 -27.35 -1.01
CA ARG A 184 -13.80 -28.32 -0.50
C ARG A 184 -12.75 -27.67 0.41
N LYS A 185 -12.26 -26.47 0.05
CA LYS A 185 -11.13 -25.85 0.74
C LYS A 185 -11.55 -24.98 1.94
N PHE A 186 -12.65 -24.25 1.80
CA PHE A 186 -13.11 -23.28 2.81
C PHE A 186 -14.43 -23.67 3.46
N GLY A 187 -15.12 -24.70 2.95
CA GLY A 187 -16.42 -25.15 3.43
C GLY A 187 -17.52 -24.10 3.21
N ILE A 188 -17.42 -23.32 2.12
CA ILE A 188 -18.37 -22.27 1.75
C ILE A 188 -19.19 -22.75 0.57
N ASN A 189 -20.52 -22.74 0.71
CA ASN A 189 -21.42 -22.96 -0.41
C ASN A 189 -21.66 -21.64 -1.14
N VAL A 190 -21.17 -21.52 -2.36
CA VAL A 190 -21.29 -20.29 -3.18
C VAL A 190 -22.74 -20.03 -3.62
N ASP A 191 -23.59 -21.07 -3.63
CA ASP A 191 -25.03 -20.93 -3.93
C ASP A 191 -25.82 -20.30 -2.77
N ASP A 192 -25.22 -20.19 -1.56
CA ASP A 192 -25.82 -19.47 -0.45
C ASP A 192 -25.93 -17.97 -0.76
N THR A 193 -26.90 -17.31 -0.12
CA THR A 193 -27.11 -15.88 -0.31
C THR A 193 -25.92 -15.07 0.18
N ILE A 194 -25.40 -14.20 -0.67
CA ILE A 194 -24.41 -13.17 -0.30
C ILE A 194 -25.13 -12.15 0.58
N THR A 195 -24.67 -12.02 1.83
CA THR A 195 -25.26 -11.14 2.85
C THR A 195 -24.55 -9.79 2.93
N ASP A 196 -23.25 -9.75 2.63
CA ASP A 196 -22.46 -8.53 2.59
C ASP A 196 -21.32 -8.67 1.59
N ILE A 197 -20.87 -7.53 1.06
CA ILE A 197 -19.70 -7.43 0.21
C ILE A 197 -18.94 -6.15 0.58
N LYS A 198 -17.62 -6.23 0.74
CA LYS A 198 -16.77 -5.09 1.09
C LYS A 198 -15.64 -4.95 0.10
N CYS A 199 -15.46 -3.75 -0.44
CA CYS A 199 -14.44 -3.42 -1.44
C CYS A 199 -13.57 -2.22 -1.03
N ASP A 200 -13.87 -1.54 0.08
CA ASP A 200 -13.15 -0.37 0.60
C ASP A 200 -12.06 -0.74 1.62
N VAL A 201 -11.61 -1.99 1.58
CA VAL A 201 -10.64 -2.57 2.52
C VAL A 201 -9.19 -2.49 2.02
N SER A 202 -8.99 -2.09 0.78
CA SER A 202 -7.65 -1.89 0.19
C SER A 202 -7.67 -0.76 -0.84
N ASP A 203 -6.47 -0.29 -1.18
CA ASP A 203 -6.28 0.72 -2.22
C ASP A 203 -6.80 0.24 -3.59
N ARG A 204 -7.26 1.18 -4.41
CA ARG A 204 -7.63 0.93 -5.81
C ARG A 204 -6.39 1.06 -6.69
N HIS A 205 -6.05 -0.02 -7.36
CA HIS A 205 -4.92 -0.12 -8.27
C HIS A 205 -5.38 -0.19 -9.73
N PHE A 206 -4.48 -0.56 -10.61
CA PHE A 206 -4.68 -0.71 -12.05
C PHE A 206 -6.05 -1.32 -12.40
N CYS A 207 -6.81 -0.67 -13.29
CA CYS A 207 -8.18 -1.02 -13.65
C CYS A 207 -9.17 -1.06 -12.47
N GLY A 208 -8.96 -0.23 -11.45
CA GLY A 208 -9.84 -0.15 -10.29
C GLY A 208 -9.81 -1.37 -9.37
N LYS A 209 -8.87 -2.30 -9.56
CA LYS A 209 -8.77 -3.55 -8.79
C LYS A 209 -8.46 -3.27 -7.32
N CYS A 210 -9.23 -3.88 -6.44
CA CYS A 210 -9.04 -3.88 -4.98
C CYS A 210 -9.52 -5.21 -4.39
N VAL A 211 -9.18 -5.47 -3.15
CA VAL A 211 -9.61 -6.68 -2.44
C VAL A 211 -11.13 -6.64 -2.21
N VAL A 212 -11.80 -7.77 -2.42
CA VAL A 212 -13.23 -7.93 -2.19
C VAL A 212 -13.46 -8.99 -1.11
N ILE A 213 -14.12 -8.61 -0.02
CA ILE A 213 -14.58 -9.55 1.00
C ILE A 213 -16.04 -9.90 0.71
N VAL A 214 -16.32 -11.16 0.48
CA VAL A 214 -17.67 -11.67 0.25
C VAL A 214 -18.14 -12.42 1.49
N SER A 215 -19.27 -11.99 2.05
CA SER A 215 -19.89 -12.60 3.22
C SER A 215 -21.11 -13.42 2.80
N PHE A 216 -21.13 -14.67 3.21
CA PHE A 216 -22.29 -15.56 3.16
C PHE A 216 -22.93 -15.60 4.56
N GLN A 217 -24.00 -16.37 4.74
CA GLN A 217 -24.73 -16.39 6.02
C GLN A 217 -23.85 -16.73 7.24
N SER A 218 -22.93 -17.69 7.08
CA SER A 218 -22.11 -18.19 8.19
C SER A 218 -20.60 -17.99 8.02
N LYS A 219 -20.14 -17.65 6.81
CA LYS A 219 -18.71 -17.61 6.46
C LYS A 219 -18.39 -16.45 5.53
N LYS A 220 -17.11 -16.10 5.48
CA LYS A 220 -16.58 -15.09 4.57
C LYS A 220 -15.42 -15.64 3.76
N ILE A 221 -15.20 -15.07 2.59
CA ILE A 221 -14.06 -15.36 1.73
C ILE A 221 -13.49 -14.05 1.18
N VAL A 222 -12.19 -14.01 0.98
CA VAL A 222 -11.49 -12.85 0.42
C VAL A 222 -11.11 -13.15 -1.02
N TYR A 223 -11.62 -12.35 -1.96
CA TYR A 223 -11.20 -12.36 -3.36
C TYR A 223 -10.10 -11.32 -3.57
N LYS A 224 -8.97 -11.76 -4.11
CA LYS A 224 -7.83 -10.90 -4.47
C LYS A 224 -7.65 -10.93 -5.99
N PRO A 225 -7.93 -9.83 -6.74
CA PRO A 225 -7.83 -9.76 -8.20
C PRO A 225 -6.39 -9.54 -8.66
N ARG A 226 -5.46 -10.36 -8.19
CA ARG A 226 -4.04 -10.33 -8.50
C ARG A 226 -3.42 -11.73 -8.49
N ASN A 227 -2.23 -11.85 -9.04
CA ASN A 227 -1.48 -13.10 -8.94
C ASN A 227 -1.23 -13.50 -7.48
N MET A 228 -1.51 -14.76 -7.14
CA MET A 228 -1.46 -15.30 -5.78
C MET A 228 -0.25 -16.18 -5.51
N SER A 229 0.75 -16.17 -6.37
CA SER A 229 1.95 -17.02 -6.20
C SER A 229 2.74 -16.69 -4.94
N VAL A 230 2.74 -15.41 -4.50
CA VAL A 230 3.38 -15.00 -3.24
C VAL A 230 2.65 -15.59 -2.03
N ASP A 231 1.30 -15.48 -2.01
CA ASP A 231 0.47 -16.03 -0.93
C ASP A 231 0.60 -17.55 -0.85
N PHE A 232 0.66 -18.22 -2.00
CA PHE A 232 0.86 -19.66 -2.08
C PHE A 232 2.28 -20.08 -1.62
N PHE A 233 3.30 -19.34 -2.01
CA PHE A 233 4.67 -19.55 -1.55
C PHE A 233 4.77 -19.37 -0.04
N TRP A 234 4.17 -18.31 0.51
CA TRP A 234 4.11 -18.10 1.95
C TRP A 234 3.46 -19.28 2.68
N MET A 235 2.36 -19.81 2.15
CA MET A 235 1.71 -20.99 2.70
C MET A 235 2.65 -22.22 2.67
N LYS A 236 3.42 -22.43 1.59
CA LYS A 236 4.42 -23.51 1.52
C LYS A 236 5.51 -23.35 2.56
N VAL A 237 6.05 -22.13 2.74
CA VAL A 237 7.09 -21.85 3.75
C VAL A 237 6.56 -22.11 5.16
N ALA A 238 5.36 -21.61 5.46
CA ALA A 238 4.74 -21.79 6.78
C ALA A 238 4.48 -23.27 7.10
N ASN A 239 3.98 -24.04 6.15
CA ASN A 239 3.73 -25.47 6.31
C ASN A 239 5.06 -26.23 6.48
N TRP A 240 6.05 -25.96 5.64
CA TRP A 240 7.34 -26.63 5.71
C TRP A 240 8.01 -26.48 7.09
N ILE A 241 8.00 -25.25 7.64
CA ILE A 241 8.56 -24.99 8.97
C ILE A 241 7.80 -25.76 10.06
N SER A 242 6.48 -25.73 10.01
CA SER A 242 5.64 -26.40 11.02
C SER A 242 5.68 -27.93 10.94
N ASP A 243 5.97 -28.48 9.76
CA ASP A 243 6.11 -29.92 9.53
C ASP A 243 7.46 -30.47 10.05
N ILE A 244 8.52 -29.65 10.02
CA ILE A 244 9.85 -30.05 10.51
C ILE A 244 9.91 -30.10 12.04
N ASP A 245 9.36 -29.08 12.70
CA ASP A 245 9.37 -29.00 14.16
C ASP A 245 7.98 -28.65 14.69
N ASN A 246 7.33 -29.62 15.32
CA ASN A 246 6.00 -29.46 15.92
C ASN A 246 5.92 -28.42 17.05
N GLN A 247 7.05 -27.93 17.57
CA GLN A 247 7.09 -26.87 18.56
C GLN A 247 7.05 -25.49 17.91
N ILE A 248 7.46 -25.39 16.65
CA ILE A 248 7.48 -24.15 15.87
C ILE A 248 6.20 -24.09 15.03
N GLU A 249 5.43 -23.05 15.20
CA GLU A 249 4.22 -22.85 14.42
C GLU A 249 4.24 -21.47 13.74
N VAL A 250 4.24 -21.51 12.42
CA VAL A 250 3.97 -20.35 11.55
C VAL A 250 2.77 -20.71 10.69
N ARG A 251 1.71 -19.96 10.79
CA ARG A 251 0.48 -20.21 10.03
C ARG A 251 0.30 -19.17 8.93
N ALA A 252 0.00 -19.63 7.73
CA ALA A 252 -0.49 -18.83 6.63
C ALA A 252 -2.00 -19.04 6.44
N ALA A 253 -2.69 -18.05 5.88
CA ALA A 253 -4.07 -18.23 5.41
C ALA A 253 -4.10 -19.22 4.24
N ASN A 254 -5.13 -20.05 4.17
CA ASN A 254 -5.34 -20.95 3.03
C ASN A 254 -5.65 -20.17 1.77
N VAL A 255 -5.08 -20.57 0.63
CA VAL A 255 -5.20 -19.88 -0.65
C VAL A 255 -5.67 -20.82 -1.75
N LEU A 256 -6.69 -20.44 -2.49
CA LEU A 256 -7.07 -21.06 -3.76
C LEU A 256 -6.56 -20.18 -4.90
N VAL A 257 -5.61 -20.68 -5.68
CA VAL A 257 -4.92 -19.93 -6.72
C VAL A 257 -5.66 -20.09 -8.05
N GLY A 258 -5.98 -18.97 -8.71
CA GLY A 258 -6.43 -18.90 -10.10
C GLY A 258 -5.39 -18.22 -10.99
N ASN A 259 -5.74 -17.99 -12.27
CA ASN A 259 -4.89 -17.21 -13.17
C ASN A 259 -5.08 -15.72 -12.87
N ASP A 260 -4.04 -15.06 -12.36
CA ASP A 260 -4.02 -13.62 -12.00
C ASP A 260 -5.13 -13.18 -11.01
N TYR A 261 -5.65 -14.11 -10.22
CA TYR A 261 -6.57 -13.88 -9.10
C TYR A 261 -6.52 -15.07 -8.14
N GLY A 262 -7.18 -14.93 -7.00
CA GLY A 262 -7.43 -16.06 -6.11
C GLY A 262 -8.35 -15.75 -4.96
N PHE A 263 -8.59 -16.79 -4.17
CA PHE A 263 -9.41 -16.71 -2.96
C PHE A 263 -8.57 -17.06 -1.75
N VAL A 264 -8.78 -16.30 -0.68
CA VAL A 264 -8.06 -16.48 0.59
C VAL A 264 -9.07 -16.71 1.70
N GLU A 265 -8.70 -17.58 2.61
CA GLU A 265 -9.41 -17.82 3.87
C GLU A 265 -9.65 -16.48 4.60
N TRP A 266 -10.87 -16.27 5.07
CA TRP A 266 -11.13 -15.19 6.01
C TRP A 266 -10.60 -15.59 7.39
N ILE A 267 -9.69 -14.78 7.93
CA ILE A 267 -9.14 -15.00 9.27
C ILE A 267 -9.99 -14.24 10.28
N GLU A 268 -10.63 -14.98 11.18
CA GLU A 268 -11.34 -14.37 12.32
C GLU A 268 -10.33 -13.98 13.40
N ALA A 269 -10.50 -12.77 13.93
CA ALA A 269 -9.73 -12.33 15.09
C ALA A 269 -10.31 -12.96 16.36
N ASP A 270 -9.44 -13.63 17.12
CA ASP A 270 -9.75 -14.16 18.45
C ASP A 270 -8.69 -13.64 19.41
N LEU A 271 -9.08 -12.63 20.18
CA LEU A 271 -8.16 -11.82 20.98
C LEU A 271 -8.16 -12.20 22.47
N ASN A 272 -9.27 -12.78 23.00
CA ASN A 272 -9.43 -13.02 24.43
C ASN A 272 -8.79 -14.35 24.81
N LEU A 273 -7.54 -14.30 25.23
CA LEU A 273 -6.72 -15.48 25.44
C LEU A 273 -6.43 -15.73 26.93
N CYS A 274 -6.34 -17.00 27.31
CA CYS A 274 -5.77 -17.37 28.59
C CYS A 274 -4.24 -17.15 28.62
N LYS A 275 -3.64 -17.25 29.79
CA LYS A 275 -2.22 -16.99 29.98
C LYS A 275 -1.35 -17.88 29.09
N GLU A 276 -1.66 -19.17 29.04
CA GLU A 276 -0.92 -20.17 28.26
C GLU A 276 -1.02 -19.90 26.74
N GLU A 277 -2.15 -19.42 26.28
CA GLU A 277 -2.35 -19.01 24.87
C GLU A 277 -1.58 -17.74 24.53
N ILE A 278 -1.54 -16.77 25.45
CA ILE A 278 -0.74 -15.55 25.31
C ILE A 278 0.74 -15.90 25.21
N GLU A 279 1.25 -16.77 26.08
CA GLU A 279 2.63 -17.23 26.06
C GLU A 279 2.97 -17.90 24.71
N LYS A 280 2.09 -18.74 24.18
CA LYS A 280 2.23 -19.34 22.84
C LYS A 280 2.19 -18.28 21.73
N TYR A 281 1.26 -17.32 21.82
CA TYR A 281 1.16 -16.24 20.84
C TYR A 281 2.47 -15.44 20.75
N ILE A 282 3.03 -15.05 21.89
CA ILE A 282 4.27 -14.28 21.94
C ILE A 282 5.46 -15.09 21.39
N TYR A 283 5.54 -16.39 21.72
CA TYR A 283 6.54 -17.28 21.16
C TYR A 283 6.43 -17.37 19.62
N ARG A 284 5.21 -17.52 19.09
CA ARG A 284 4.92 -17.57 17.65
C ARG A 284 5.15 -16.24 16.94
N CYS A 285 4.99 -15.10 17.63
CA CYS A 285 5.44 -13.82 17.10
C CYS A 285 6.94 -13.79 16.84
N GLY A 286 7.73 -14.41 17.73
CA GLY A 286 9.16 -14.61 17.52
C GLY A 286 9.46 -15.48 16.29
N ASN A 287 8.75 -16.61 16.13
CA ASN A 287 8.89 -17.49 14.97
C ASN A 287 8.58 -16.72 13.66
N LEU A 288 7.45 -16.00 13.63
CA LEU A 288 7.03 -15.22 12.47
C LEU A 288 8.08 -14.17 12.11
N LEU A 289 8.59 -13.42 13.09
CA LEU A 289 9.64 -12.44 12.88
C LEU A 289 10.90 -13.07 12.26
N GLY A 290 11.32 -14.23 12.76
CA GLY A 290 12.50 -14.94 12.27
C GLY A 290 12.38 -15.28 10.78
N VAL A 291 11.29 -15.91 10.38
CA VAL A 291 11.06 -16.32 8.98
C VAL A 291 10.97 -15.11 8.06
N VAL A 292 10.13 -14.12 8.42
CA VAL A 292 9.91 -12.94 7.59
C VAL A 292 11.18 -12.10 7.44
N SER A 293 12.00 -12.01 8.48
CA SER A 293 13.27 -11.28 8.41
C SER A 293 14.29 -11.95 7.47
N LEU A 294 14.35 -13.28 7.44
CA LEU A 294 15.22 -14.01 6.50
C LEU A 294 14.79 -13.86 5.05
N LEU A 295 13.48 -13.81 4.81
CA LEU A 295 12.93 -13.57 3.47
C LEU A 295 13.10 -12.11 3.02
N GLY A 296 13.44 -11.19 3.95
CA GLY A 296 13.57 -9.76 3.65
C GLY A 296 12.25 -9.05 3.46
N GLY A 297 11.21 -9.56 4.12
CA GLY A 297 9.86 -9.01 4.07
C GLY A 297 9.75 -7.58 4.62
N SER A 298 8.74 -6.86 4.19
CA SER A 298 8.46 -5.48 4.57
C SER A 298 6.97 -5.23 4.63
N ASP A 299 6.57 -4.08 5.21
CA ASP A 299 5.18 -3.59 5.25
C ASP A 299 4.21 -4.42 6.11
N PHE A 300 4.72 -5.22 7.08
CA PHE A 300 3.88 -5.99 8.00
C PHE A 300 3.50 -5.14 9.22
N HIS A 301 2.81 -4.03 8.99
CA HIS A 301 2.31 -3.16 10.04
C HIS A 301 1.05 -3.76 10.72
N TYR A 302 0.54 -3.08 11.75
CA TYR A 302 -0.55 -3.59 12.60
C TYR A 302 -1.85 -3.96 11.86
N GLU A 303 -2.12 -3.40 10.68
CA GLU A 303 -3.28 -3.75 9.86
C GLU A 303 -3.09 -5.05 9.06
N ASN A 304 -1.85 -5.50 8.88
CA ASN A 304 -1.49 -6.69 8.12
C ASN A 304 -1.27 -7.94 9.01
N VAL A 305 -1.48 -7.82 10.33
CA VAL A 305 -1.36 -8.90 11.30
C VAL A 305 -2.69 -9.11 12.01
N ILE A 306 -3.15 -10.36 12.08
CA ILE A 306 -4.34 -10.73 12.86
C ILE A 306 -3.93 -11.70 13.98
N CYS A 307 -4.37 -11.39 15.21
CA CYS A 307 -4.35 -12.33 16.32
C CYS A 307 -5.53 -13.28 16.20
N SER A 308 -5.28 -14.53 15.79
CA SER A 308 -6.29 -15.58 15.66
C SER A 308 -6.04 -16.67 16.70
N GLY A 309 -6.58 -16.48 17.89
CA GLY A 309 -6.22 -17.29 19.04
C GLY A 309 -4.72 -17.16 19.36
N ALA A 310 -4.08 -18.25 19.70
CA ALA A 310 -2.67 -18.26 20.04
C ALA A 310 -1.70 -18.07 18.86
N THR A 311 -2.16 -17.58 17.69
CA THR A 311 -1.33 -17.51 16.47
C THR A 311 -1.42 -16.16 15.76
N PRO A 312 -0.29 -15.46 15.51
CA PRO A 312 -0.24 -14.29 14.64
C PRO A 312 -0.28 -14.72 13.18
N ILE A 313 -1.16 -14.13 12.39
CA ILE A 313 -1.34 -14.46 10.96
C ILE A 313 -1.17 -13.22 10.11
N LEU A 314 -0.32 -13.30 9.08
CA LEU A 314 -0.19 -12.26 8.05
C LEU A 314 -1.30 -12.39 7.01
N ILE A 315 -1.97 -11.30 6.67
CA ILE A 315 -3.06 -11.26 5.70
C ILE A 315 -2.71 -10.58 4.38
N ASP A 316 -1.62 -9.82 4.35
CA ASP A 316 -1.06 -9.25 3.12
C ASP A 316 0.44 -9.52 3.04
N VAL A 317 0.82 -10.40 2.11
CA VAL A 317 2.18 -10.88 1.94
C VAL A 317 2.81 -10.48 0.60
N GLU A 318 2.24 -9.51 -0.10
CA GLU A 318 2.72 -9.09 -1.42
C GLU A 318 4.18 -8.61 -1.40
N THR A 319 4.64 -8.07 -0.28
CA THR A 319 5.98 -7.55 -0.05
C THR A 319 6.87 -8.51 0.75
N LEU A 320 6.60 -9.83 0.66
CA LEU A 320 7.31 -10.87 1.42
C LEU A 320 8.81 -10.90 1.12
N ILE A 321 9.21 -10.55 -0.10
CA ILE A 321 10.62 -10.44 -0.49
C ILE A 321 10.81 -9.10 -1.21
N LEU A 322 11.57 -8.21 -0.57
CA LEU A 322 11.84 -6.88 -1.11
C LEU A 322 13.35 -6.67 -1.27
N PRO A 323 13.90 -6.83 -2.49
CA PRO A 323 15.33 -6.64 -2.75
C PRO A 323 15.72 -5.17 -2.61
N SER A 324 17.01 -4.92 -2.38
CA SER A 324 17.56 -3.57 -2.27
C SER A 324 17.61 -2.89 -3.64
N VAL A 325 17.17 -1.63 -3.67
CA VAL A 325 17.25 -0.78 -4.86
C VAL A 325 18.70 -0.39 -5.12
N LYS A 326 19.09 -0.36 -6.39
CA LYS A 326 20.38 0.18 -6.79
C LYS A 326 20.48 1.65 -6.34
N GLN A 327 21.38 1.93 -5.42
CA GLN A 327 21.58 3.31 -4.99
C GLN A 327 22.19 4.12 -6.14
N ILE A 328 21.45 5.09 -6.62
CA ILE A 328 21.84 5.93 -7.77
C ILE A 328 23.15 6.72 -7.50
N TYR A 329 23.59 6.77 -6.24
CA TYR A 329 24.72 7.60 -5.78
C TYR A 329 25.90 6.81 -5.20
N ALA A 330 25.84 5.47 -5.10
CA ALA A 330 26.90 4.70 -4.45
C ALA A 330 27.68 3.85 -5.44
N ASN A 331 28.81 4.36 -5.91
CA ASN A 331 29.84 3.58 -6.63
C ASN A 331 30.78 2.82 -5.68
N ASP A 332 30.33 2.43 -4.48
CA ASP A 332 31.23 1.88 -3.47
C ASP A 332 30.89 0.42 -3.13
N HIS A 333 31.82 -0.50 -3.46
CA HIS A 333 31.73 -1.94 -3.11
C HIS A 333 31.55 -2.21 -1.59
N ASN A 334 31.93 -1.26 -0.73
CA ASN A 334 31.78 -1.38 0.72
C ASN A 334 30.32 -1.23 1.17
N SER A 335 29.47 -0.55 0.37
CA SER A 335 28.03 -0.45 0.64
C SER A 335 27.31 -1.77 0.46
N LEU A 336 27.80 -2.64 -0.44
CA LEU A 336 27.22 -3.96 -0.70
C LEU A 336 27.36 -4.91 0.51
N GLN A 337 28.53 -4.91 1.17
CA GLN A 337 28.75 -5.76 2.35
C GLN A 337 27.96 -5.28 3.56
N LEU A 338 27.83 -3.95 3.72
CA LEU A 338 26.97 -3.38 4.74
C LEU A 338 25.48 -3.71 4.43
N ASP A 339 25.08 -3.66 3.17
CA ASP A 339 23.72 -4.01 2.74
C ASP A 339 23.41 -5.48 3.04
N VAL A 340 24.30 -6.40 2.70
CA VAL A 340 24.17 -7.82 3.06
C VAL A 340 24.02 -8.01 4.59
N TYR A 341 24.78 -7.26 5.38
CA TYR A 341 24.67 -7.29 6.83
C TYR A 341 23.36 -6.69 7.34
N MET A 342 22.87 -5.63 6.67
CA MET A 342 21.62 -4.95 6.97
C MET A 342 20.38 -5.71 6.45
N ARG A 343 20.54 -6.64 5.51
CA ARG A 343 19.44 -7.44 4.92
C ARG A 343 18.75 -8.33 5.94
N THR A 344 19.47 -8.83 6.91
CA THR A 344 18.91 -9.63 8.01
C THR A 344 18.21 -8.79 9.07
N GLN A 345 18.03 -7.48 8.83
CA GLN A 345 17.43 -6.62 9.84
C GLN A 345 15.92 -6.80 9.91
N PHE A 346 15.50 -7.45 10.99
CA PHE A 346 14.10 -7.59 11.37
C PHE A 346 13.33 -6.26 11.47
N MET A 347 14.00 -5.12 11.62
CA MET A 347 13.36 -3.79 11.63
C MET A 347 12.71 -3.41 10.29
N ARG A 348 13.17 -3.98 9.17
CA ARG A 348 12.54 -3.76 7.85
C ARG A 348 11.14 -4.34 7.75
N THR A 349 10.86 -5.38 8.52
CA THR A 349 9.59 -6.11 8.46
C THR A 349 8.39 -5.24 8.84
N LEU A 350 8.58 -4.20 9.63
CA LEU A 350 7.55 -3.43 10.32
C LEU A 350 6.73 -4.25 11.35
N LEU A 351 7.16 -5.47 11.69
CA LEU A 351 6.56 -6.22 12.79
C LEU A 351 6.92 -5.62 14.14
N LEU A 352 8.13 -5.06 14.28
CA LEU A 352 8.59 -4.38 15.48
C LEU A 352 8.19 -2.90 15.49
N PRO A 353 8.22 -2.23 16.66
CA PRO A 353 7.80 -0.84 16.79
C PRO A 353 8.45 0.10 15.79
N LYS A 354 7.64 0.84 15.06
CA LYS A 354 8.05 1.86 14.12
C LYS A 354 7.21 3.12 14.30
N TRP A 355 7.85 4.17 14.79
CA TRP A 355 7.20 5.46 15.01
C TRP A 355 7.22 6.34 13.77
N ILE A 356 6.04 6.80 13.36
CA ILE A 356 5.86 7.77 12.26
C ILE A 356 5.11 9.00 12.78
N GLY A 357 5.56 10.20 12.41
CA GLY A 357 4.95 11.48 12.80
C GLY A 357 5.89 12.65 12.54
N ASN A 358 5.31 13.85 12.51
CA ASN A 358 6.07 15.10 12.30
C ASN A 358 6.55 15.73 13.63
N SER A 359 5.95 15.34 14.74
CA SER A 359 6.31 15.76 16.09
C SER A 359 6.06 14.63 17.09
N PRO A 360 6.64 14.67 18.29
CA PRO A 360 6.41 13.68 19.33
C PRO A 360 4.93 13.48 19.68
N GLU A 361 4.16 14.57 19.70
CA GLU A 361 2.74 14.55 20.08
C GLU A 361 1.87 13.86 19.02
N ASN A 362 2.33 13.82 17.76
CA ASN A 362 1.62 13.24 16.62
C ASN A 362 2.27 11.95 16.12
N ALA A 363 3.24 11.41 16.85
CA ALA A 363 3.89 10.16 16.48
C ALA A 363 3.00 8.98 16.85
N ILE A 364 2.82 8.06 15.89
CA ILE A 364 2.06 6.82 16.03
C ILE A 364 3.01 5.67 15.75
N ASP A 365 3.00 4.66 16.63
CA ASP A 365 3.70 3.41 16.38
C ASP A 365 2.85 2.53 15.45
N ILE A 366 3.38 2.13 14.32
CA ILE A 366 2.69 1.31 13.32
C ILE A 366 3.16 -0.14 13.28
N GLY A 367 4.00 -0.58 14.24
CA GLY A 367 4.54 -1.93 14.25
C GLY A 367 3.46 -3.02 14.31
N GLY A 368 3.69 -4.13 13.61
CA GLY A 368 2.75 -5.26 13.56
C GLY A 368 2.47 -5.87 14.93
N PHE A 369 3.44 -5.85 15.83
CA PHE A 369 3.32 -6.34 17.21
C PHE A 369 3.17 -5.21 18.23
N SER A 370 2.75 -4.01 17.81
CA SER A 370 2.55 -2.85 18.66
C SER A 370 1.08 -2.55 18.91
N ALA A 371 0.76 -2.07 20.10
CA ALA A 371 -0.61 -1.65 20.48
C ALA A 371 -0.90 -0.23 20.01
N VAL A 372 -1.24 -0.05 18.74
CA VAL A 372 -1.51 1.28 18.15
C VAL A 372 -2.85 1.84 18.57
N HIS A 373 -3.85 0.99 18.68
CA HIS A 373 -5.22 1.36 19.06
C HIS A 373 -5.86 0.30 19.96
N ASN A 374 -6.70 0.74 20.90
CA ASN A 374 -7.45 -0.17 21.79
C ASN A 374 -8.36 -1.16 21.03
N ASN A 375 -8.67 -0.90 19.76
CA ASN A 375 -9.50 -1.73 18.88
C ASN A 375 -8.69 -2.49 17.82
N GLY A 376 -7.37 -2.54 17.94
CA GLY A 376 -6.53 -3.34 17.05
C GLY A 376 -6.85 -4.83 17.18
N ILE A 377 -6.72 -5.56 16.06
CA ILE A 377 -6.95 -7.01 16.00
C ILE A 377 -5.64 -7.80 15.90
N ASN A 378 -4.53 -7.13 16.07
CA ASN A 378 -3.18 -7.66 15.90
C ASN A 378 -2.55 -8.22 17.19
N LEU A 379 -3.14 -7.97 18.35
CA LEU A 379 -2.59 -8.38 19.64
C LEU A 379 -3.63 -9.05 20.54
N PRO A 380 -3.20 -10.00 21.39
CA PRO A 380 -4.08 -10.66 22.35
C PRO A 380 -4.47 -9.73 23.50
N LYS A 381 -5.60 -10.06 24.12
CA LYS A 381 -6.10 -9.46 25.36
C LYS A 381 -6.18 -10.52 26.43
N ASP A 382 -5.75 -10.17 27.64
CA ASP A 382 -5.92 -11.03 28.81
C ASP A 382 -7.38 -11.03 29.31
N PHE A 383 -7.64 -11.78 30.36
CA PHE A 383 -8.99 -11.91 30.96
C PHE A 383 -9.55 -10.60 31.53
N GLU A 384 -8.70 -9.58 31.76
CA GLU A 384 -9.09 -8.24 32.16
C GLU A 384 -9.34 -7.32 30.95
N GLY A 385 -9.14 -7.81 29.72
CA GLY A 385 -9.25 -7.05 28.48
C GLY A 385 -8.04 -6.16 28.19
N ARG A 386 -6.93 -6.34 28.92
CA ARG A 386 -5.69 -5.60 28.71
C ARG A 386 -4.91 -6.22 27.55
N ILE A 387 -4.48 -5.37 26.62
CA ILE A 387 -3.62 -5.79 25.49
C ILE A 387 -2.25 -6.20 26.03
N VAL A 388 -1.77 -7.36 25.57
CA VAL A 388 -0.45 -7.90 25.90
C VAL A 388 0.48 -7.82 24.67
N GLU A 389 1.62 -7.21 24.84
CA GLU A 389 2.62 -7.03 23.77
C GLU A 389 3.84 -7.94 23.97
N PHE A 390 4.58 -8.18 22.88
CA PHE A 390 5.78 -9.02 22.87
C PHE A 390 6.84 -8.60 23.90
N GLY A 391 6.95 -7.31 24.21
CA GLY A 391 7.92 -6.78 25.18
C GLY A 391 7.63 -7.14 26.63
N GLU A 392 6.44 -7.68 26.94
CA GLU A 392 6.06 -8.14 28.30
C GLU A 392 6.62 -9.54 28.61
N LEU A 393 6.85 -10.35 27.57
CA LEU A 393 7.42 -11.71 27.67
C LEU A 393 8.63 -11.86 26.73
N PRO A 394 9.69 -11.05 26.95
CA PRO A 394 10.81 -10.95 26.02
C PRO A 394 11.57 -12.28 25.84
N GLU A 395 11.67 -13.09 26.88
CA GLU A 395 12.35 -14.39 26.83
C GLU A 395 11.65 -15.36 25.88
N LEU A 396 10.32 -15.42 25.91
CA LEU A 396 9.53 -16.27 25.01
C LEU A 396 9.62 -15.78 23.57
N PHE A 397 9.52 -14.47 23.34
CA PHE A 397 9.63 -13.87 22.02
C PHE A 397 11.00 -14.18 21.39
N ILE A 398 12.09 -13.97 22.14
CA ILE A 398 13.45 -14.24 21.68
C ILE A 398 13.66 -15.74 21.48
N LYS A 399 13.11 -16.57 22.37
CA LYS A 399 13.18 -18.03 22.21
C LYS A 399 12.55 -18.44 20.88
N GLY A 400 11.34 -17.97 20.56
CA GLY A 400 10.69 -18.28 19.29
C GLY A 400 11.52 -17.82 18.08
N TYR A 401 12.07 -16.59 18.12
CA TYR A 401 12.96 -16.08 17.08
C TYR A 401 14.20 -16.96 16.89
N LYS A 402 14.83 -17.36 17.97
CA LYS A 402 16.03 -18.20 17.96
C LYS A 402 15.72 -19.60 17.42
N ASP A 403 14.66 -20.23 17.92
CA ASP A 403 14.32 -21.62 17.61
C ASP A 403 14.04 -21.76 16.10
N VAL A 404 13.24 -20.88 15.50
CA VAL A 404 12.95 -20.94 14.06
C VAL A 404 14.20 -20.72 13.20
N LEU A 405 15.10 -19.81 13.59
CA LEU A 405 16.33 -19.59 12.84
C LEU A 405 17.28 -20.79 12.94
N LYS A 406 17.34 -21.47 14.09
CA LYS A 406 18.10 -22.68 14.29
C LYS A 406 17.55 -23.83 13.45
N THR A 407 16.24 -24.03 13.45
CA THR A 407 15.60 -25.05 12.60
C THR A 407 15.89 -24.82 11.13
N ILE A 408 15.80 -23.56 10.65
CA ILE A 408 16.16 -23.24 9.26
C ILE A 408 17.67 -23.48 9.00
N LEU A 409 18.55 -23.18 9.96
CA LEU A 409 19.98 -23.42 9.84
C LEU A 409 20.30 -24.92 9.76
N GLU A 410 19.65 -25.73 10.57
CA GLU A 410 19.82 -27.20 10.60
C GLU A 410 19.32 -27.86 9.32
N HIS A 411 18.26 -27.33 8.71
CA HIS A 411 17.64 -27.79 7.46
C HIS A 411 17.92 -26.87 6.27
N LYS A 412 19.06 -26.18 6.28
CA LYS A 412 19.43 -25.14 5.33
C LYS A 412 19.34 -25.56 3.87
N ALA A 413 19.75 -26.78 3.54
CA ALA A 413 19.71 -27.28 2.17
C ALA A 413 18.28 -27.45 1.66
N GLU A 414 17.39 -28.00 2.48
CA GLU A 414 15.97 -28.18 2.14
C GLU A 414 15.26 -26.82 2.01
N TYR A 415 15.59 -25.85 2.87
CA TYR A 415 15.05 -24.51 2.79
C TYR A 415 15.51 -23.77 1.53
N LEU A 416 16.79 -23.96 1.12
CA LEU A 416 17.30 -23.44 -0.16
C LEU A 416 16.59 -24.07 -1.37
N GLU A 417 16.22 -25.34 -1.32
CA GLU A 417 15.40 -25.98 -2.36
C GLU A 417 13.98 -25.39 -2.40
N LEU A 418 13.37 -25.16 -1.24
CA LEU A 418 12.04 -24.55 -1.17
C LEU A 418 12.00 -23.15 -1.79
N ILE A 419 13.02 -22.33 -1.58
CA ILE A 419 13.07 -20.97 -2.14
C ILE A 419 13.35 -20.91 -3.65
N GLU A 420 13.65 -22.03 -4.32
CA GLU A 420 13.75 -22.07 -5.79
C GLU A 420 12.45 -21.58 -6.47
N ASP A 421 11.30 -21.78 -5.84
CA ASP A 421 10.02 -21.30 -6.31
C ASP A 421 10.00 -19.76 -6.49
N VAL A 422 10.78 -19.02 -5.69
CA VAL A 422 10.90 -17.56 -5.75
C VAL A 422 11.23 -17.07 -7.15
N LYS A 423 12.03 -17.81 -7.92
CA LYS A 423 12.46 -17.44 -9.28
C LYS A 423 11.29 -17.14 -10.23
N SER A 424 10.15 -17.79 -10.01
CA SER A 424 8.96 -17.67 -10.87
C SER A 424 7.92 -16.67 -10.36
N ILE A 425 8.12 -16.10 -9.18
CA ILE A 425 7.15 -15.27 -8.48
C ILE A 425 7.40 -13.78 -8.75
N ASN A 426 6.32 -13.00 -8.84
CA ASN A 426 6.39 -11.55 -8.89
C ASN A 426 6.03 -10.98 -7.51
N PHE A 427 6.94 -10.17 -6.94
CA PHE A 427 6.76 -9.51 -5.65
C PHE A 427 6.40 -8.04 -5.85
N ARG A 428 5.47 -7.53 -5.06
CA ARG A 428 5.11 -6.12 -5.07
C ARG A 428 6.29 -5.27 -4.58
N TYR A 429 6.52 -4.16 -5.27
CA TYR A 429 7.46 -3.14 -4.86
C TYR A 429 6.72 -1.84 -4.53
N ILE A 430 6.89 -1.33 -3.31
CA ILE A 430 6.30 -0.07 -2.86
C ILE A 430 7.29 1.05 -3.17
N LEU A 431 7.03 1.77 -4.28
CA LEU A 431 7.88 2.89 -4.70
C LEU A 431 7.75 4.09 -3.75
N ARG A 432 6.53 4.39 -3.33
CA ARG A 432 6.18 5.44 -2.37
C ARG A 432 5.10 4.95 -1.43
N ASN A 433 5.11 5.49 -0.22
CA ASN A 433 4.01 5.25 0.73
C ASN A 433 2.66 5.60 0.09
N THR A 434 1.68 4.70 0.18
CA THR A 434 0.34 4.85 -0.42
C THR A 434 -0.38 6.11 0.06
N ARG A 435 -0.12 6.56 1.29
CA ARG A 435 -0.62 7.85 1.82
C ARG A 435 -0.19 9.06 0.97
N VAL A 436 0.99 9.00 0.32
CA VAL A 436 1.43 10.09 -0.59
C VAL A 436 0.52 10.12 -1.81
N TYR A 437 0.23 8.98 -2.42
CA TYR A 437 -0.68 8.89 -3.56
C TYR A 437 -2.10 9.30 -3.18
N TYR A 438 -2.62 8.83 -2.05
CA TYR A 438 -3.94 9.24 -1.55
C TYR A 438 -4.07 10.76 -1.39
N ASN A 439 -3.06 11.41 -0.82
CA ASN A 439 -3.03 12.86 -0.70
C ASN A 439 -2.97 13.56 -2.07
N LEU A 440 -2.28 12.99 -3.05
CA LEU A 440 -2.26 13.50 -4.42
C LEU A 440 -3.63 13.36 -5.08
N LEU A 441 -4.30 12.20 -4.95
CA LEU A 441 -5.67 12.01 -5.46
C LEU A 441 -6.64 13.02 -4.85
N ARG A 442 -6.59 13.23 -3.53
CA ARG A 442 -7.37 14.28 -2.86
C ARG A 442 -7.02 15.69 -3.32
N TYR A 443 -5.78 15.97 -3.65
CA TYR A 443 -5.36 17.24 -4.20
C TYR A 443 -5.93 17.43 -5.61
N PHE A 444 -5.81 16.43 -6.47
CA PHE A 444 -6.25 16.47 -7.86
C PHE A 444 -7.79 16.45 -8.01
N SER A 445 -8.53 15.98 -7.01
CA SER A 445 -9.99 16.06 -6.98
C SER A 445 -10.55 17.49 -6.77
N ASN A 446 -9.67 18.50 -6.64
CA ASN A 446 -10.15 19.89 -6.54
C ASN A 446 -10.83 20.31 -7.86
N PRO A 447 -12.09 20.80 -7.83
CA PRO A 447 -12.87 21.13 -9.04
C PRO A 447 -12.16 22.07 -10.01
N ILE A 448 -11.37 23.02 -9.51
CA ILE A 448 -10.62 23.96 -10.36
C ILE A 448 -9.69 23.24 -11.36
N TYR A 449 -9.23 22.03 -11.02
CA TYR A 449 -8.37 21.21 -11.87
C TYR A 449 -9.18 20.33 -12.83
N LEU A 450 -10.47 20.14 -12.57
CA LEU A 450 -11.36 19.29 -13.37
C LEU A 450 -12.09 20.06 -14.49
N LYS A 451 -11.74 21.33 -14.71
CA LYS A 451 -12.35 22.20 -15.73
C LYS A 451 -12.09 21.74 -17.16
N ASN A 452 -10.96 21.14 -17.43
CA ASN A 452 -10.64 20.51 -18.71
C ASN A 452 -9.44 19.58 -18.59
N ASN A 453 -9.28 18.68 -19.54
CA ASN A 453 -8.22 17.68 -19.57
C ASN A 453 -6.80 18.28 -19.59
N ASN A 454 -6.61 19.47 -20.17
CA ASN A 454 -5.28 20.10 -20.20
C ASN A 454 -4.88 20.61 -18.82
N ILE A 455 -5.79 21.26 -18.10
CA ILE A 455 -5.55 21.69 -16.71
C ILE A 455 -5.29 20.47 -15.83
N PHE A 456 -6.14 19.44 -15.95
CA PHE A 456 -6.00 18.21 -15.18
C PHE A 456 -4.65 17.53 -15.44
N SER A 457 -4.26 17.37 -16.70
CA SER A 457 -2.95 16.81 -17.10
C SER A 457 -1.79 17.65 -16.59
N CYS A 458 -1.91 18.99 -16.66
CA CYS A 458 -0.90 19.90 -16.13
C CYS A 458 -0.68 19.73 -14.62
N VAL A 459 -1.76 19.69 -13.85
CA VAL A 459 -1.66 19.58 -12.39
C VAL A 459 -1.17 18.18 -11.99
N THR A 460 -1.62 17.14 -12.68
CA THR A 460 -1.15 15.76 -12.46
C THR A 460 0.34 15.60 -12.76
N SER A 461 0.89 16.38 -13.70
CA SER A 461 2.33 16.41 -14.04
C SER A 461 3.23 16.75 -12.83
N ARG A 462 2.66 17.25 -11.73
CA ARG A 462 3.40 17.45 -10.48
C ARG A 462 4.06 16.17 -9.96
N ILE A 463 3.56 15.00 -10.34
CA ILE A 463 4.17 13.71 -10.01
C ILE A 463 5.62 13.58 -10.50
N PHE A 464 5.99 14.30 -11.56
CA PHE A 464 7.34 14.30 -12.12
C PHE A 464 8.35 15.16 -11.32
N THR A 465 7.87 16.04 -10.44
CA THR A 465 8.75 16.96 -9.70
C THR A 465 9.88 16.25 -8.96
N PRO A 466 9.68 15.14 -8.22
CA PRO A 466 10.76 14.43 -7.54
C PRO A 466 11.86 13.94 -8.49
N TYR A 467 11.50 13.50 -9.69
CA TYR A 467 12.44 13.02 -10.71
C TYR A 467 13.30 14.16 -11.26
N LEU A 468 12.69 15.32 -11.50
CA LEU A 468 13.39 16.51 -11.98
C LEU A 468 14.34 17.11 -10.91
N LEU A 469 14.03 16.90 -9.62
CA LEU A 469 14.85 17.37 -8.51
C LEU A 469 16.07 16.48 -8.20
N ILE A 470 16.24 15.34 -8.90
CA ILE A 470 17.43 14.48 -8.76
C ILE A 470 18.72 15.26 -9.07
N GLY A 471 18.66 16.29 -9.93
CA GLY A 471 19.80 17.16 -10.26
C GLY A 471 20.83 16.53 -11.20
N ASN A 472 20.56 15.32 -11.70
CA ASN A 472 21.36 14.62 -12.71
C ASN A 472 20.45 14.25 -13.88
N GLU A 473 20.73 14.83 -15.06
CA GLU A 473 19.89 14.66 -16.25
C GLU A 473 19.84 13.21 -16.74
N GLU A 474 20.95 12.48 -16.70
CA GLU A 474 21.03 11.08 -17.13
C GLU A 474 20.15 10.20 -16.25
N VAL A 475 20.25 10.34 -14.93
CA VAL A 475 19.42 9.63 -13.96
C VAL A 475 17.94 10.01 -14.10
N THR A 476 17.64 11.28 -14.33
CA THR A 476 16.26 11.73 -14.58
C THR A 476 15.70 11.06 -15.83
N ARG A 477 16.48 10.96 -16.92
CA ARG A 477 16.06 10.26 -18.15
C ARG A 477 15.83 8.78 -17.91
N GLU A 478 16.73 8.13 -17.17
CA GLU A 478 16.60 6.72 -16.80
C GLU A 478 15.33 6.46 -16.00
N MET A 479 15.04 7.30 -14.99
CA MET A 479 13.88 7.15 -14.09
C MET A 479 12.56 7.64 -14.70
N TRP A 480 12.58 8.31 -15.84
CA TRP A 480 11.37 8.92 -16.42
C TRP A 480 10.24 7.95 -16.70
N PRO A 481 10.49 6.72 -17.22
CA PRO A 481 9.42 5.75 -17.44
C PRO A 481 8.64 5.39 -16.15
N VAL A 482 9.32 5.40 -15.00
CA VAL A 482 8.68 5.16 -13.69
C VAL A 482 7.70 6.29 -13.36
N GLY A 483 8.14 7.55 -13.52
CA GLY A 483 7.26 8.72 -13.37
C GLY A 483 6.09 8.72 -14.33
N GLN A 484 6.28 8.19 -15.55
CA GLN A 484 5.21 8.07 -16.54
C GLN A 484 4.12 7.08 -16.08
N VAL A 485 4.50 5.92 -15.54
CA VAL A 485 3.54 4.97 -14.96
C VAL A 485 2.77 5.60 -13.80
N GLU A 486 3.46 6.31 -12.88
CA GLU A 486 2.80 7.02 -11.80
C GLU A 486 1.79 8.06 -12.32
N TYR A 487 2.18 8.83 -13.34
CA TYR A 487 1.31 9.82 -13.97
C TYR A 487 0.06 9.21 -14.58
N ASP A 488 0.22 8.13 -15.35
CA ASP A 488 -0.88 7.48 -16.07
C ASP A 488 -1.89 6.85 -15.11
N GLU A 489 -1.42 6.24 -14.03
CA GLU A 489 -2.31 5.63 -13.01
C GLU A 489 -3.01 6.69 -12.16
N ILE A 490 -2.29 7.69 -11.65
CA ILE A 490 -2.88 8.78 -10.86
C ILE A 490 -3.92 9.57 -11.66
N LYS A 491 -3.72 9.72 -12.97
CA LYS A 491 -4.67 10.38 -13.86
C LYS A 491 -6.00 9.63 -13.98
N LYS A 492 -6.00 8.33 -13.74
CA LYS A 492 -7.19 7.47 -13.68
C LYS A 492 -7.76 7.33 -12.26
N PHE A 493 -7.21 8.04 -11.28
CA PHE A 493 -7.52 7.89 -9.85
C PHE A 493 -7.15 6.50 -9.28
N HIS A 494 -6.10 5.88 -9.82
CA HIS A 494 -5.51 4.66 -9.28
C HIS A 494 -4.25 4.97 -8.47
N ILE A 495 -3.97 4.14 -7.49
CA ILE A 495 -2.68 4.11 -6.80
C ILE A 495 -1.72 3.24 -7.62
N PRO A 496 -0.58 3.78 -8.07
CA PRO A 496 0.38 3.03 -8.87
C PRO A 496 0.90 1.79 -8.14
N ILE A 497 1.04 0.69 -8.86
CA ILE A 497 1.64 -0.55 -8.36
C ILE A 497 2.84 -0.92 -9.22
N PHE A 498 3.90 -1.37 -8.55
CA PHE A 498 5.11 -1.87 -9.21
C PHE A 498 5.43 -3.26 -8.67
N SER A 499 6.19 -4.02 -9.44
CA SER A 499 6.62 -5.35 -9.05
C SER A 499 8.00 -5.68 -9.57
N VAL A 500 8.57 -6.77 -9.05
CA VAL A 500 9.83 -7.36 -9.48
C VAL A 500 9.66 -8.87 -9.59
N ASN A 501 10.15 -9.47 -10.69
CA ASN A 501 10.18 -10.92 -10.80
C ASN A 501 11.32 -11.50 -9.96
N GLY A 502 11.08 -12.65 -9.33
CA GLY A 502 12.04 -13.29 -8.43
C GLY A 502 13.42 -13.56 -9.02
N ASN A 503 13.52 -13.74 -10.32
CA ASN A 503 14.78 -13.99 -11.03
C ASN A 503 15.30 -12.77 -11.81
N SER A 504 14.71 -11.59 -11.64
CA SER A 504 15.08 -10.37 -12.36
C SER A 504 15.47 -9.24 -11.43
N THR A 505 16.23 -8.29 -11.95
CA THR A 505 16.53 -7.00 -11.29
C THR A 505 15.72 -5.85 -11.90
N ASP A 506 14.79 -6.14 -12.81
CA ASP A 506 14.00 -5.15 -13.53
C ASP A 506 12.76 -4.75 -12.73
N LEU A 507 12.40 -3.47 -12.81
CA LEU A 507 11.15 -2.95 -12.26
C LEU A 507 10.04 -3.12 -13.30
N MET A 508 8.93 -3.74 -12.91
CA MET A 508 7.75 -3.92 -13.74
C MET A 508 6.61 -2.99 -13.29
N GLY A 509 5.82 -2.55 -14.24
CA GLY A 509 4.62 -1.76 -14.03
C GLY A 509 3.36 -2.61 -13.76
N PRO A 510 2.20 -1.96 -13.63
CA PRO A 510 0.93 -2.61 -13.30
C PRO A 510 0.43 -3.59 -14.38
N ASP A 511 0.88 -3.42 -15.63
CA ASP A 511 0.56 -4.31 -16.75
C ASP A 511 1.57 -5.47 -16.90
N GLY A 512 2.48 -5.64 -15.95
CA GLY A 512 3.52 -6.68 -15.96
C GLY A 512 4.68 -6.41 -16.92
N LYS A 513 4.71 -5.27 -17.61
CA LYS A 513 5.82 -4.92 -18.51
C LYS A 513 6.97 -4.28 -17.77
N ILE A 514 8.17 -4.49 -18.29
CA ILE A 514 9.38 -3.86 -17.76
C ILE A 514 9.30 -2.34 -17.98
N VAL A 515 9.35 -1.60 -16.89
CA VAL A 515 9.38 -0.12 -16.87
C VAL A 515 10.81 0.38 -16.82
N LEU A 516 11.65 -0.27 -16.00
CA LEU A 516 13.06 0.09 -15.87
C LEU A 516 13.91 -1.15 -15.67
N LYS A 517 14.93 -1.33 -16.53
CA LYS A 517 15.87 -2.44 -16.43
C LYS A 517 16.92 -2.18 -15.35
N ASN A 518 17.32 -3.27 -14.67
CA ASN A 518 18.39 -3.23 -13.67
C ASN A 518 18.14 -2.20 -12.55
N TYR A 519 16.89 -2.05 -12.13
CA TYR A 519 16.49 -1.14 -11.05
C TYR A 519 16.98 -1.60 -9.69
N PHE A 520 16.94 -2.92 -9.45
CA PHE A 520 17.43 -3.52 -8.22
C PHE A 520 18.90 -3.94 -8.34
N TYR A 521 19.59 -3.99 -7.21
CA TYR A 521 20.97 -4.49 -7.14
C TYR A 521 21.05 -5.98 -7.40
N ILE A 522 20.06 -6.70 -6.93
CA ILE A 522 20.03 -8.14 -6.83
C ILE A 522 18.59 -8.60 -7.06
N SER A 523 18.42 -9.77 -7.66
CA SER A 523 17.09 -10.35 -7.79
C SER A 523 16.54 -10.80 -6.43
N PRO A 524 15.21 -10.88 -6.23
CA PRO A 524 14.60 -11.41 -5.00
C PRO A 524 15.15 -12.78 -4.61
N TYR A 525 15.30 -13.69 -5.57
CA TYR A 525 15.86 -15.02 -5.33
C TYR A 525 17.29 -14.95 -4.80
N ASN A 526 18.19 -14.25 -5.48
CA ASN A 526 19.58 -14.15 -5.02
C ASN A 526 19.68 -13.43 -3.68
N TYR A 527 18.81 -12.44 -3.42
CA TYR A 527 18.74 -11.77 -2.13
C TYR A 527 18.45 -12.74 -0.99
N VAL A 528 17.43 -13.60 -1.15
CA VAL A 528 17.04 -14.57 -0.12
C VAL A 528 18.08 -15.69 0.00
N SER A 529 18.56 -16.26 -1.12
CA SER A 529 19.54 -17.34 -1.10
C SER A 529 20.85 -16.92 -0.43
N GLU A 530 21.39 -15.75 -0.79
CA GLU A 530 22.59 -15.20 -0.13
C GLU A 530 22.35 -14.95 1.37
N THR A 531 21.16 -14.47 1.75
CA THR A 531 20.80 -14.24 3.16
C THR A 531 20.80 -15.54 3.95
N ILE A 532 20.23 -16.59 3.37
CA ILE A 532 20.20 -17.93 4.00
C ILE A 532 21.60 -18.55 4.04
N GLU A 533 22.40 -18.40 2.98
CA GLU A 533 23.79 -18.89 2.96
C GLU A 533 24.65 -18.26 4.07
N LEU A 534 24.41 -17.00 4.40
CA LEU A 534 25.09 -16.26 5.46
C LEU A 534 24.62 -16.63 6.86
N LEU A 535 23.47 -17.32 6.99
CA LEU A 535 22.95 -17.70 8.30
C LEU A 535 23.89 -18.71 8.96
N ASP A 536 24.39 -18.35 10.14
CA ASP A 536 25.19 -19.17 11.04
C ASP A 536 24.87 -18.83 12.51
N ASP A 537 25.39 -19.63 13.44
CA ASP A 537 25.17 -19.42 14.87
C ASP A 537 25.63 -18.07 15.36
N GLN A 538 26.74 -17.56 14.82
CA GLN A 538 27.28 -16.26 15.19
C GLN A 538 26.34 -15.11 14.78
N LEU A 539 25.77 -15.19 13.58
CA LEU A 539 24.80 -14.20 13.09
C LEU A 539 23.52 -14.24 13.93
N ILE A 540 23.00 -15.43 14.25
CA ILE A 540 21.84 -15.59 15.14
C ILE A 540 22.09 -14.93 16.50
N ASP A 541 23.23 -15.18 17.13
CA ASP A 541 23.57 -14.58 18.43
C ASP A 541 23.70 -13.05 18.37
N ILE A 542 24.20 -12.51 17.27
CA ILE A 542 24.29 -11.06 17.06
C ILE A 542 22.89 -10.46 16.93
N GLN A 543 22.01 -11.09 16.14
CA GLN A 543 20.65 -10.63 15.96
C GLN A 543 19.84 -10.69 17.26
N ILE A 544 20.01 -11.73 18.07
CA ILE A 544 19.36 -11.86 19.38
C ILE A 544 19.77 -10.69 20.31
N ARG A 545 21.05 -10.35 20.37
CA ARG A 545 21.52 -9.22 21.19
C ARG A 545 20.89 -7.90 20.74
N TYR A 546 20.83 -7.68 19.44
CA TYR A 546 20.20 -6.48 18.89
C TYR A 546 18.68 -6.46 19.16
N LEU A 547 18.00 -7.61 19.03
CA LEU A 547 16.58 -7.75 19.34
C LEU A 547 16.30 -7.46 20.83
N LEU A 548 17.14 -7.93 21.73
CA LEU A 548 17.09 -7.60 23.16
C LEU A 548 17.17 -6.09 23.41
N ASP A 549 18.08 -5.39 22.73
CA ASP A 549 18.22 -3.95 22.85
C ASP A 549 16.95 -3.22 22.38
N VAL A 550 16.36 -3.66 21.25
CA VAL A 550 15.11 -3.08 20.73
C VAL A 550 13.97 -3.28 21.73
N ILE A 551 13.81 -4.47 22.30
CA ILE A 551 12.78 -4.78 23.30
C ILE A 551 12.97 -3.94 24.56
N ASN A 552 14.20 -3.83 25.05
CA ASN A 552 14.52 -3.02 26.24
C ASN A 552 14.16 -1.55 26.02
N VAL A 553 14.52 -0.97 24.87
CA VAL A 553 14.18 0.40 24.51
C VAL A 553 12.67 0.57 24.47
N HIS A 554 11.94 -0.35 23.84
CA HIS A 554 10.48 -0.31 23.76
C HIS A 554 9.85 -0.33 25.16
N ASN A 555 10.30 -1.24 26.04
CA ASN A 555 9.78 -1.39 27.41
C ASN A 555 10.06 -0.14 28.28
N VAL A 556 11.23 0.48 28.14
CA VAL A 556 11.55 1.75 28.82
C VAL A 556 10.65 2.88 28.32
N GLN A 557 10.42 2.94 27.03
CA GLN A 557 9.54 3.93 26.43
C GLN A 557 8.10 3.82 26.96
N LYS A 558 7.56 2.60 27.08
CA LYS A 558 6.23 2.37 27.65
C LYS A 558 6.08 2.75 29.12
N LYS A 559 7.07 2.46 29.95
CA LYS A 559 7.04 2.76 31.39
C LYS A 559 7.05 4.27 31.68
N ASN A 560 7.60 5.06 30.78
CA ASN A 560 7.74 6.52 30.91
C ASN A 560 6.68 7.28 30.10
N SER A 561 5.44 6.88 30.18
CA SER A 561 4.31 7.21 29.29
C SER A 561 4.05 8.70 28.96
N TYR A 562 4.71 9.65 29.63
CA TYR A 562 4.59 11.10 29.34
C TYR A 562 5.84 11.75 28.75
N ASN A 563 7.02 11.16 28.96
CA ASN A 563 8.31 11.74 28.53
C ASN A 563 9.01 10.97 27.39
N TRP A 564 8.53 9.82 27.01
CA TRP A 564 9.26 8.96 26.06
C TRP A 564 9.21 9.47 24.61
N GLN A 565 8.11 10.12 24.20
CA GLN A 565 8.04 10.73 22.87
C GLN A 565 9.12 11.81 22.71
N ILE A 566 9.30 12.63 23.76
CA ILE A 566 10.36 13.61 23.84
C ILE A 566 11.73 12.92 23.83
N SER A 567 11.90 11.83 24.59
CA SER A 567 13.16 11.11 24.64
C SER A 567 13.54 10.42 23.34
N TYR A 568 12.58 9.87 22.57
CA TYR A 568 12.85 9.28 21.25
C TYR A 568 13.37 10.34 20.26
N PHE A 569 12.68 11.48 20.18
CA PHE A 569 13.11 12.58 19.32
C PHE A 569 14.35 13.29 19.87
N ASP A 570 14.54 13.35 21.17
CA ASP A 570 15.75 13.86 21.81
C ASP A 570 16.93 12.90 21.63
N ILE A 571 16.70 11.59 21.70
CA ILE A 571 17.71 10.58 21.35
C ILE A 571 18.07 10.72 19.88
N LYS A 572 17.08 10.83 18.98
CA LYS A 572 17.30 11.05 17.55
C LYS A 572 18.06 12.38 17.30
N ARG A 573 17.68 13.44 17.99
CA ARG A 573 18.34 14.76 17.91
C ARG A 573 19.72 14.76 18.56
N LYS A 574 19.88 14.12 19.72
CA LYS A 574 21.17 13.89 20.37
C LYS A 574 22.06 12.96 19.56
N TRP A 575 21.48 11.92 18.93
CA TRP A 575 22.21 11.07 17.99
C TRP A 575 22.78 11.84 16.80
N MET A 576 22.02 12.79 16.27
CA MET A 576 22.50 13.68 15.22
C MET A 576 23.53 14.70 15.71
N SER A 577 23.60 14.97 17.02
CA SER A 577 24.48 15.98 17.63
C SER A 577 25.66 15.41 18.42
N ILE A 578 25.69 14.09 18.72
CA ILE A 578 26.74 13.51 19.58
C ILE A 578 27.85 12.87 18.75
N ASN A 579 28.98 13.55 18.75
CA ASN A 579 30.26 13.04 18.27
C ASN A 579 30.99 12.12 19.28
N ASN A 580 30.38 11.61 20.33
CA ASN A 580 31.08 10.63 21.19
C ASN A 580 30.20 9.94 22.25
N LYS A 581 30.32 8.61 22.31
CA LYS A 581 30.14 7.71 23.46
C LYS A 581 28.71 7.40 23.93
N SER A 582 28.07 6.45 23.26
CA SER A 582 27.03 5.62 23.90
C SER A 582 27.29 4.14 23.59
N SER A 583 26.88 3.25 24.47
CA SER A 583 27.04 1.80 24.33
C SER A 583 26.49 1.23 23.01
N LEU A 584 25.45 1.86 22.45
CA LEU A 584 24.87 1.48 21.17
C LEU A 584 25.77 1.89 19.99
N PHE A 585 26.44 3.05 20.09
CA PHE A 585 27.42 3.52 19.10
C PHE A 585 28.70 2.64 19.16
N GLU A 586 29.09 2.25 20.35
CA GLU A 586 30.21 1.33 20.58
C GLU A 586 29.86 -0.08 20.09
N TYR A 587 28.62 -0.52 20.24
CA TYR A 587 28.08 -1.76 19.69
C TYR A 587 28.01 -1.72 18.16
N CYS A 588 27.46 -0.68 17.56
CA CYS A 588 27.46 -0.48 16.10
C CYS A 588 28.89 -0.35 15.54
N ASN A 589 29.80 0.32 16.23
CA ASN A 589 31.22 0.38 15.85
C ASN A 589 31.93 -0.98 16.00
N ASN A 590 31.58 -1.79 17.00
CA ASN A 590 32.12 -3.13 17.18
C ASN A 590 31.56 -4.10 16.11
N LEU A 591 30.29 -3.97 15.74
CA LEU A 591 29.71 -4.70 14.61
C LEU A 591 30.38 -4.34 13.29
N LEU A 592 30.60 -3.06 13.04
CA LEU A 592 31.28 -2.55 11.86
C LEU A 592 32.76 -2.87 11.85
N ALA A 593 33.43 -2.82 13.00
CA ALA A 593 34.83 -3.20 13.13
C ALA A 593 35.02 -4.71 12.85
N ARG A 594 34.08 -5.56 13.26
CA ARG A 594 34.11 -7.00 12.96
C ARG A 594 33.81 -7.30 11.49
N ALA A 595 32.86 -6.55 10.87
CA ALA A 595 32.63 -6.61 9.43
C ALA A 595 33.83 -6.11 8.61
N CYS A 596 34.52 -5.06 9.10
CA CYS A 596 35.73 -4.51 8.48
C CYS A 596 37.00 -5.34 8.74
N LEU A 597 37.07 -6.11 9.84
CA LEU A 597 38.22 -6.98 10.14
C LEU A 597 38.31 -8.19 9.21
N LYS A 598 37.21 -8.60 8.59
CA LYS A 598 37.23 -9.57 7.47
C LYS A 598 37.72 -8.96 6.15
N ASN A 599 37.80 -7.62 6.05
CA ASN A 599 38.24 -6.91 4.84
C ASN A 599 39.35 -5.90 5.17
N LYS A 600 40.60 -6.24 4.86
CA LYS A 600 41.83 -5.50 5.23
C LYS A 600 41.98 -4.08 4.63
N ASN A 601 40.98 -3.53 3.92
CA ASN A 601 41.12 -2.29 3.16
C ASN A 601 40.13 -1.15 3.52
N CYS A 602 39.50 -1.16 4.67
CA CYS A 602 38.52 -0.13 5.02
C CYS A 602 39.14 0.99 5.87
N THR A 603 39.58 2.11 5.26
CA THR A 603 40.24 3.25 5.92
C THR A 603 39.46 4.56 5.89
N LYS A 604 38.20 4.63 5.47
CA LYS A 604 37.42 5.89 5.58
C LYS A 604 36.02 5.65 6.14
N ARG A 605 35.74 6.39 7.22
CA ARG A 605 34.47 6.39 7.98
C ARG A 605 33.51 7.40 7.37
N MET A 606 32.36 6.97 6.88
CA MET A 606 31.16 7.79 6.80
C MET A 606 29.94 6.90 7.00
N PHE A 607 29.14 7.25 8.01
CA PHE A 607 27.90 6.59 8.32
C PHE A 607 26.75 7.43 7.80
N TYR A 608 25.99 6.91 6.86
CA TYR A 608 24.63 7.35 6.58
C TYR A 608 23.70 6.23 6.96
N PHE A 609 22.88 6.45 7.98
CA PHE A 609 21.70 5.63 8.21
C PHE A 609 20.57 6.20 7.36
N PRO A 610 19.99 5.45 6.41
CA PRO A 610 18.76 5.85 5.74
C PRO A 610 17.60 5.61 6.70
N PHE A 611 17.31 6.60 7.55
CA PHE A 611 16.03 6.72 8.19
C PHE A 611 15.18 7.68 7.35
N SER A 612 14.33 7.14 6.48
CA SER A 612 13.20 7.84 5.89
C SER A 612 11.93 7.11 6.22
#